data_b0af297903cb2705b5cef502aafea3c6
#
_entry.id   b0af297903cb2705b5cef502aafea3c6
#
_cell.length_a   1.000
_cell.length_b   1.000
_cell.length_c   1.000
_cell.angle_alpha   90.00
_cell.angle_beta   90.00
_cell.angle_gamma   90.00
#
_symmetry.space_group_name_H-M   'P 1'
#
loop_
_entity.id
_entity.type
_entity.pdbx_description
1 polymer ?
#
loop_
_entity_poly.entity_id
_entity_poly.type
_entity_poly.pdbx_seq_one_letter_code
_entity_poly.pdbx_strand_id
1 'polypeptide(L)'
;IQLIQGLNPRPGSSVATSHAGYVVPDIIVRKFRGVWRAELNPDVSPRLRINRQYEKMIHRGDSSADNRYLQDQLQQARWFIKSLTSRNETLLKVARTIVDRQRAFFDHGAEAMKPLVLHDVAESVSMHESTISRVTTNKYMLTPRGIFELKYFFSSHVATADGGTCSATAIRSIIKKLVECETSTKPISDSKIAEILAEQGINVARRTIAKYRESMNIPPSNQRKSLV
;
A
#
# COMPACT_ATOMS: atom_id res chain seq x y z
N ILE A 1 -20.88 -14.04 41.66
CA ILE A 1 -21.04 -14.02 40.22
C ILE A 1 -20.94 -12.58 39.72
N GLN A 2 -21.69 -11.59 40.23
CA GLN A 2 -21.64 -10.18 39.80
C GLN A 2 -20.24 -9.57 39.91
N LEU A 3 -19.47 -9.93 40.92
CA LEU A 3 -18.07 -9.45 41.06
C LEU A 3 -17.19 -10.01 39.99
N ILE A 4 -17.35 -11.25 39.54
CA ILE A 4 -16.59 -11.88 38.46
C ILE A 4 -16.95 -11.25 37.11
N GLN A 5 -18.23 -10.93 36.90
CA GLN A 5 -18.68 -10.25 35.65
C GLN A 5 -18.19 -8.81 35.54
N GLY A 6 -17.90 -8.14 36.66
CA GLY A 6 -17.34 -6.78 36.68
C GLY A 6 -15.82 -6.72 36.53
N LEU A 7 -15.12 -7.86 36.55
CA LEU A 7 -13.66 -7.90 36.37
C LEU A 7 -13.29 -7.75 34.91
N ASN A 8 -12.28 -6.91 34.64
CA ASN A 8 -11.73 -6.79 33.31
C ASN A 8 -10.92 -8.07 32.97
N PRO A 9 -11.31 -8.88 31.96
CA PRO A 9 -10.60 -10.10 31.58
C PRO A 9 -9.20 -9.84 31.02
N ARG A 10 -8.88 -8.60 30.70
CA ARG A 10 -7.58 -8.17 30.15
C ARG A 10 -7.04 -6.98 30.92
N PRO A 11 -6.61 -7.13 32.19
CA PRO A 11 -6.17 -6.01 33.02
C PRO A 11 -4.93 -5.30 32.45
N GLY A 12 -4.07 -5.99 31.70
CA GLY A 12 -2.92 -5.40 31.03
C GLY A 12 -3.27 -4.39 29.93
N SER A 13 -4.49 -4.41 29.39
CA SER A 13 -4.90 -3.45 28.35
C SER A 13 -5.06 -2.01 28.87
N SER A 14 -5.30 -1.85 30.18
CA SER A 14 -5.37 -0.53 30.83
C SER A 14 -4.00 0.08 31.11
N VAL A 15 -2.95 -0.74 31.15
CA VAL A 15 -1.56 -0.33 31.42
C VAL A 15 -0.74 -0.23 30.13
N ALA A 16 -1.16 -0.95 29.09
CA ALA A 16 -0.51 -0.89 27.78
C ALA A 16 -0.79 0.47 27.12
N THR A 17 0.13 1.41 27.31
CA THR A 17 0.22 2.59 26.45
C THR A 17 0.54 2.09 25.04
N SER A 18 -0.49 1.98 24.20
CA SER A 18 -0.25 1.75 22.77
C SER A 18 0.50 2.95 22.25
N HIS A 19 1.80 2.82 22.04
CA HIS A 19 2.54 3.78 21.24
C HIS A 19 1.93 3.71 19.84
N ALA A 20 1.03 4.63 19.55
CA ALA A 20 0.49 4.81 18.22
C ALA A 20 1.68 5.20 17.32
N GLY A 21 2.25 4.23 16.62
CA GLY A 21 3.30 4.49 15.64
C GLY A 21 2.68 5.24 14.47
N TYR A 22 2.92 6.54 14.40
CA TYR A 22 2.49 7.35 13.25
C TYR A 22 3.35 7.04 12.05
N VAL A 23 2.72 6.63 10.96
CA VAL A 23 3.39 6.40 9.68
C VAL A 23 3.38 7.69 8.89
N VAL A 24 4.58 8.22 8.57
CA VAL A 24 4.72 9.37 7.68
C VAL A 24 4.72 8.85 6.23
N PRO A 25 3.78 9.30 5.38
CA PRO A 25 3.70 8.84 4.00
C PRO A 25 4.84 9.42 3.14
N ASP A 26 5.45 8.60 2.29
CA ASP A 26 6.49 9.01 1.35
C ASP A 26 5.91 9.73 0.12
N ILE A 27 4.66 9.40 -0.24
CA ILE A 27 3.97 9.89 -1.42
C ILE A 27 2.61 10.45 -1.03
N ILE A 28 2.22 11.54 -1.69
CA ILE A 28 0.92 12.17 -1.55
C ILE A 28 0.19 12.05 -2.89
N VAL A 29 -1.03 11.48 -2.85
CA VAL A 29 -1.91 11.34 -4.02
C VAL A 29 -3.08 12.30 -3.88
N ARG A 30 -3.23 13.19 -4.85
CA ARG A 30 -4.30 14.19 -4.89
C ARG A 30 -4.96 14.24 -6.27
N LYS A 31 -6.25 14.59 -6.29
CA LYS A 31 -6.97 14.84 -7.54
C LYS A 31 -6.81 16.32 -7.92
N PHE A 32 -6.19 16.59 -9.06
CA PHE A 32 -6.01 17.94 -9.58
C PHE A 32 -6.64 18.05 -10.98
N ARG A 33 -7.59 18.96 -11.15
CA ARG A 33 -8.33 19.15 -12.41
C ARG A 33 -8.91 17.84 -12.99
N GLY A 34 -9.46 16.99 -12.10
CA GLY A 34 -10.05 15.71 -12.49
C GLY A 34 -9.06 14.54 -12.68
N VAL A 35 -7.75 14.80 -12.64
CA VAL A 35 -6.69 13.78 -12.82
C VAL A 35 -6.02 13.47 -11.49
N TRP A 36 -5.81 12.19 -11.21
CA TRP A 36 -5.05 11.75 -10.05
C TRP A 36 -3.54 11.95 -10.29
N ARG A 37 -2.86 12.57 -9.33
CA ARG A 37 -1.42 12.83 -9.37
C ARG A 37 -0.75 12.32 -8.12
N ALA A 38 0.43 11.70 -8.30
CA ALA A 38 1.33 11.31 -7.22
C ALA A 38 2.50 12.29 -7.16
N GLU A 39 2.79 12.76 -5.95
CA GLU A 39 3.90 13.67 -5.65
C GLU A 39 4.68 13.12 -4.46
N LEU A 40 5.98 13.39 -4.39
CA LEU A 40 6.79 13.05 -3.23
C LEU A 40 6.43 13.96 -2.06
N ASN A 41 6.39 13.39 -0.87
CA ASN A 41 6.21 14.20 0.34
C ASN A 41 7.52 14.98 0.63
N PRO A 42 7.48 16.32 0.61
CA PRO A 42 8.66 17.14 0.85
C PRO A 42 9.21 17.00 2.27
N ASP A 43 8.39 16.58 3.23
CA ASP A 43 8.79 16.48 4.64
C ASP A 43 9.64 15.23 4.92
N VAL A 44 9.54 14.20 4.07
CA VAL A 44 10.30 12.94 4.22
C VAL A 44 11.65 13.02 3.53
N SER A 45 11.78 13.83 2.48
CA SER A 45 12.99 13.88 1.68
C SER A 45 13.95 14.96 2.19
N PRO A 46 15.14 14.60 2.70
CA PRO A 46 16.09 15.60 3.19
C PRO A 46 16.58 16.47 2.03
N ARG A 47 16.55 17.80 2.24
CA ARG A 47 17.08 18.76 1.27
C ARG A 47 18.58 18.95 1.50
N LEU A 48 19.38 18.08 0.88
CA LEU A 48 20.83 18.13 0.98
C LEU A 48 21.43 19.11 -0.02
N ARG A 49 22.45 19.84 0.42
CA ARG A 49 23.25 20.75 -0.42
C ARG A 49 24.72 20.57 -0.11
N ILE A 50 25.54 20.69 -1.13
CA ILE A 50 26.99 20.77 -0.95
C ILE A 50 27.32 22.18 -0.42
N ASN A 51 28.17 22.24 0.62
CA ASN A 51 28.62 23.52 1.14
C ASN A 51 29.62 24.15 0.15
N ARG A 52 29.21 25.31 -0.40
CA ARG A 52 29.99 26.02 -1.40
C ARG A 52 31.35 26.53 -0.88
N GLN A 53 31.51 26.73 0.43
CA GLN A 53 32.78 27.16 0.98
C GLN A 53 33.84 26.06 0.85
N TYR A 54 33.50 24.81 1.22
CA TYR A 54 34.39 23.67 1.04
C TYR A 54 34.68 23.37 -0.44
N GLU A 55 33.69 23.53 -1.31
CA GLU A 55 33.87 23.35 -2.76
C GLU A 55 34.87 24.36 -3.35
N LYS A 56 34.89 25.62 -2.84
CA LYS A 56 35.85 26.66 -3.26
C LYS A 56 37.25 26.48 -2.71
N MET A 57 37.43 25.73 -1.62
CA MET A 57 38.75 25.42 -1.04
C MET A 57 39.52 24.39 -1.86
N ILE A 58 38.86 23.72 -2.78
CA ILE A 58 39.49 22.72 -3.65
C ILE A 58 40.19 23.44 -4.80
N HIS A 59 41.51 23.41 -4.82
CA HIS A 59 42.32 23.99 -5.88
C HIS A 59 42.63 22.94 -6.96
N ARG A 60 42.44 23.32 -8.22
CA ARG A 60 42.81 22.48 -9.36
C ARG A 60 44.34 22.55 -9.54
N GLY A 61 44.99 21.40 -9.52
CA GLY A 61 46.46 21.28 -9.67
C GLY A 61 47.23 21.16 -8.35
N ASP A 62 46.60 21.36 -7.19
CA ASP A 62 47.24 21.08 -5.94
C ASP A 62 47.13 19.59 -5.60
N SER A 63 48.30 18.91 -5.47
CA SER A 63 48.42 17.49 -5.15
C SER A 63 48.64 17.20 -3.67
N SER A 64 48.41 18.20 -2.79
CA SER A 64 48.49 18.02 -1.36
C SER A 64 47.51 16.94 -0.86
N ALA A 65 47.86 16.26 0.24
CA ALA A 65 47.02 15.24 0.83
C ALA A 65 45.65 15.79 1.24
N ASP A 66 45.59 17.01 1.75
CA ASP A 66 44.40 17.69 2.18
C ASP A 66 43.46 18.01 1.00
N ASN A 67 44.00 18.48 -0.11
CA ASN A 67 43.22 18.79 -1.29
C ASN A 67 42.65 17.52 -1.94
N ARG A 68 43.42 16.43 -1.97
CA ARG A 68 42.91 15.11 -2.43
C ARG A 68 41.78 14.61 -1.53
N TYR A 69 41.92 14.70 -0.23
CA TYR A 69 40.88 14.33 0.74
C TYR A 69 39.59 15.14 0.49
N LEU A 70 39.70 16.45 0.33
CA LEU A 70 38.53 17.30 0.04
C LEU A 70 37.87 16.97 -1.31
N GLN A 71 38.65 16.63 -2.34
CA GLN A 71 38.12 16.19 -3.64
C GLN A 71 37.34 14.86 -3.50
N ASP A 72 37.89 13.89 -2.79
CA ASP A 72 37.23 12.59 -2.55
C ASP A 72 35.93 12.77 -1.78
N GLN A 73 35.92 13.59 -0.72
CA GLN A 73 34.71 13.89 0.04
C GLN A 73 33.65 14.60 -0.80
N LEU A 74 34.07 15.54 -1.66
CA LEU A 74 33.14 16.22 -2.56
C LEU A 74 32.54 15.26 -3.58
N GLN A 75 33.32 14.34 -4.12
CA GLN A 75 32.86 13.33 -5.04
C GLN A 75 31.88 12.37 -4.38
N GLN A 76 32.17 11.92 -3.18
CA GLN A 76 31.26 11.07 -2.38
C GLN A 76 29.96 11.79 -2.07
N ALA A 77 30.00 13.06 -1.66
CA ALA A 77 28.82 13.87 -1.41
C ALA A 77 27.94 14.04 -2.66
N ARG A 78 28.54 14.31 -3.82
CA ARG A 78 27.85 14.41 -5.12
C ARG A 78 27.19 13.09 -5.49
N TRP A 79 27.91 11.98 -5.33
CA TRP A 79 27.38 10.64 -5.59
C TRP A 79 26.21 10.31 -4.68
N PHE A 80 26.31 10.63 -3.39
CA PHE A 80 25.25 10.39 -2.41
C PHE A 80 23.99 11.17 -2.77
N ILE A 81 24.10 12.48 -3.07
CA ILE A 81 22.96 13.29 -3.50
C ILE A 81 22.31 12.72 -4.77
N LYS A 82 23.13 12.33 -5.77
CA LYS A 82 22.64 11.71 -7.00
C LYS A 82 21.91 10.40 -6.74
N SER A 83 22.42 9.58 -5.83
CA SER A 83 21.79 8.31 -5.43
C SER A 83 20.44 8.52 -4.78
N LEU A 84 20.32 9.49 -3.86
CA LEU A 84 19.04 9.86 -3.24
C LEU A 84 18.03 10.39 -4.28
N THR A 85 18.47 11.25 -5.17
CA THR A 85 17.62 11.78 -6.24
C THR A 85 17.10 10.66 -7.14
N SER A 86 17.99 9.77 -7.60
CA SER A 86 17.61 8.62 -8.43
C SER A 86 16.64 7.67 -7.73
N ARG A 87 16.83 7.43 -6.42
CA ARG A 87 15.89 6.64 -5.61
C ARG A 87 14.51 7.28 -5.54
N ASN A 88 14.45 8.59 -5.30
CA ASN A 88 13.20 9.34 -5.22
C ASN A 88 12.48 9.39 -6.58
N GLU A 89 13.21 9.57 -7.66
CA GLU A 89 12.67 9.52 -9.03
C GLU A 89 12.09 8.14 -9.35
N THR A 90 12.78 7.06 -8.97
CA THR A 90 12.30 5.70 -9.16
C THR A 90 11.01 5.46 -8.36
N LEU A 91 10.98 5.85 -7.09
CA LEU A 91 9.80 5.75 -6.24
C LEU A 91 8.61 6.51 -6.86
N LEU A 92 8.85 7.72 -7.33
CA LEU A 92 7.81 8.55 -7.96
C LEU A 92 7.30 7.95 -9.28
N LYS A 93 8.18 7.40 -10.12
CA LYS A 93 7.78 6.70 -11.36
C LYS A 93 6.88 5.51 -11.06
N VAL A 94 7.29 4.66 -10.11
CA VAL A 94 6.49 3.49 -9.66
C VAL A 94 5.13 3.93 -9.12
N ALA A 95 5.10 4.94 -8.25
CA ALA A 95 3.86 5.45 -7.68
C ALA A 95 2.91 6.01 -8.74
N ARG A 96 3.41 6.76 -9.71
CA ARG A 96 2.61 7.28 -10.85
C ARG A 96 2.00 6.14 -11.65
N THR A 97 2.77 5.11 -11.97
CA THR A 97 2.27 3.93 -12.68
C THR A 97 1.16 3.22 -11.88
N ILE A 98 1.33 3.05 -10.57
CA ILE A 98 0.30 2.48 -9.70
C ILE A 98 -0.97 3.35 -9.73
N VAL A 99 -0.84 4.67 -9.55
CA VAL A 99 -1.97 5.60 -9.55
C VAL A 99 -2.71 5.59 -10.89
N ASP A 100 -1.99 5.56 -12.00
CA ASP A 100 -2.58 5.51 -13.34
C ASP A 100 -3.34 4.21 -13.60
N ARG A 101 -2.82 3.07 -13.14
CA ARG A 101 -3.49 1.77 -13.27
C ARG A 101 -4.69 1.62 -12.32
N GLN A 102 -4.63 2.24 -11.13
CA GLN A 102 -5.62 2.11 -10.06
C GLN A 102 -6.59 3.32 -9.93
N ARG A 103 -6.81 4.08 -10.99
CA ARG A 103 -7.73 5.24 -10.96
C ARG A 103 -9.11 4.89 -10.40
N ALA A 104 -9.66 3.75 -10.80
CA ALA A 104 -10.96 3.27 -10.33
C ALA A 104 -11.00 3.04 -8.80
N PHE A 105 -9.89 2.57 -8.21
CA PHE A 105 -9.77 2.45 -6.76
C PHE A 105 -9.88 3.82 -6.07
N PHE A 106 -9.23 4.85 -6.57
CA PHE A 106 -9.25 6.18 -5.97
C PHE A 106 -10.62 6.84 -6.08
N ASP A 107 -11.35 6.59 -7.16
CA ASP A 107 -12.70 7.14 -7.37
C ASP A 107 -13.77 6.33 -6.61
N HIS A 108 -13.77 5.00 -6.70
CA HIS A 108 -14.86 4.14 -6.22
C HIS A 108 -14.51 3.30 -4.98
N GLY A 109 -13.23 3.15 -4.63
CA GLY A 109 -12.78 2.38 -3.46
C GLY A 109 -12.25 1.00 -3.80
N ALA A 110 -12.07 0.20 -2.73
CA ALA A 110 -11.42 -1.11 -2.82
C ALA A 110 -12.18 -2.11 -3.72
N GLU A 111 -13.48 -1.96 -3.89
CA GLU A 111 -14.32 -2.79 -4.76
C GLU A 111 -13.94 -2.64 -6.24
N ALA A 112 -13.50 -1.44 -6.64
CA ALA A 112 -13.10 -1.14 -8.02
C ALA A 112 -11.59 -1.31 -8.27
N MET A 113 -10.88 -1.97 -7.35
CA MET A 113 -9.45 -2.22 -7.48
C MET A 113 -9.17 -3.18 -8.64
N LYS A 114 -8.34 -2.74 -9.58
CA LYS A 114 -7.88 -3.59 -10.68
C LYS A 114 -6.74 -4.51 -10.23
N PRO A 115 -6.65 -5.74 -10.74
CA PRO A 115 -5.49 -6.58 -10.49
C PRO A 115 -4.24 -5.92 -11.08
N LEU A 116 -3.14 -5.97 -10.33
CA LEU A 116 -1.87 -5.40 -10.73
C LEU A 116 -0.75 -6.29 -10.18
N VAL A 117 0.11 -6.78 -11.04
CA VAL A 117 1.28 -7.58 -10.62
C VAL A 117 2.56 -6.76 -10.75
N LEU A 118 3.61 -7.18 -10.01
CA LEU A 118 4.91 -6.49 -10.04
C LEU A 118 5.49 -6.41 -11.46
N HIS A 119 5.27 -7.46 -12.27
CA HIS A 119 5.71 -7.54 -13.66
C HIS A 119 5.17 -6.40 -14.51
N ASP A 120 3.88 -6.10 -14.43
CA ASP A 120 3.22 -5.06 -15.23
C ASP A 120 3.81 -3.67 -14.95
N VAL A 121 4.14 -3.41 -13.68
CA VAL A 121 4.77 -2.15 -13.28
C VAL A 121 6.23 -2.12 -13.71
N ALA A 122 6.96 -3.25 -13.56
CA ALA A 122 8.35 -3.37 -13.95
C ALA A 122 8.54 -3.11 -15.45
N GLU A 123 7.69 -3.68 -16.29
CA GLU A 123 7.66 -3.44 -17.74
C GLU A 123 7.37 -1.96 -18.07
N SER A 124 6.34 -1.38 -17.45
CA SER A 124 5.95 0.03 -17.68
C SER A 124 7.04 1.03 -17.30
N VAL A 125 7.86 0.72 -16.29
CA VAL A 125 8.95 1.59 -15.80
C VAL A 125 10.31 1.21 -16.39
N SER A 126 10.38 0.12 -17.16
CA SER A 126 11.62 -0.46 -17.73
C SER A 126 12.65 -0.80 -16.65
N MET A 127 12.21 -1.48 -15.60
CA MET A 127 13.04 -1.91 -14.47
C MET A 127 12.77 -3.38 -14.13
N HIS A 128 13.69 -4.00 -13.39
CA HIS A 128 13.50 -5.38 -12.93
C HIS A 128 12.48 -5.45 -11.78
N GLU A 129 11.68 -6.53 -11.70
CA GLU A 129 10.66 -6.75 -10.66
C GLU A 129 11.23 -6.65 -9.24
N SER A 130 12.45 -7.17 -9.02
CA SER A 130 13.12 -7.10 -7.72
C SER A 130 13.37 -5.66 -7.26
N THR A 131 13.61 -4.73 -8.21
CA THR A 131 13.76 -3.29 -7.92
C THR A 131 12.42 -2.71 -7.48
N ILE A 132 11.33 -3.04 -8.20
CA ILE A 132 9.98 -2.59 -7.85
C ILE A 132 9.60 -3.11 -6.46
N SER A 133 9.83 -4.40 -6.19
CA SER A 133 9.54 -5.00 -4.88
C SER A 133 10.28 -4.29 -3.73
N ARG A 134 11.57 -3.99 -3.91
CA ARG A 134 12.37 -3.27 -2.89
C ARG A 134 11.93 -1.82 -2.70
N VAL A 135 11.58 -1.14 -3.79
CA VAL A 135 11.14 0.27 -3.74
C VAL A 135 9.76 0.41 -3.10
N THR A 136 8.89 -0.60 -3.21
CA THR A 136 7.51 -0.55 -2.69
C THR A 136 7.36 -1.08 -1.27
N THR A 137 8.34 -1.82 -0.75
CA THR A 137 8.31 -2.37 0.61
C THR A 137 8.50 -1.26 1.65
N ASN A 138 7.63 -1.21 2.67
CA ASN A 138 7.62 -0.21 3.74
C ASN A 138 7.56 1.25 3.19
N LYS A 139 6.90 1.45 2.06
CA LYS A 139 6.65 2.76 1.46
C LYS A 139 5.16 3.03 1.40
N TYR A 140 4.75 4.18 1.91
CA TYR A 140 3.36 4.52 2.11
C TYR A 140 2.95 5.70 1.24
N MET A 141 1.70 5.64 0.76
CA MET A 141 1.07 6.77 0.08
C MET A 141 -0.14 7.27 0.86
N LEU A 142 -0.24 8.58 0.99
CA LEU A 142 -1.42 9.27 1.51
C LEU A 142 -2.39 9.50 0.36
N THR A 143 -3.62 9.04 0.55
CA THR A 143 -4.72 9.24 -0.40
C THR A 143 -5.92 9.84 0.32
N PRO A 144 -6.92 10.41 -0.37
CA PRO A 144 -8.15 10.88 0.27
C PRO A 144 -8.94 9.78 0.98
N ARG A 145 -8.66 8.49 0.67
CA ARG A 145 -9.29 7.31 1.31
C ARG A 145 -8.49 6.76 2.50
N GLY A 146 -7.33 7.33 2.80
CA GLY A 146 -6.43 6.90 3.89
C GLY A 146 -5.01 6.65 3.43
N ILE A 147 -4.21 6.14 4.35
CA ILE A 147 -2.80 5.79 4.10
C ILE A 147 -2.72 4.31 3.71
N PHE A 148 -2.07 4.03 2.59
CA PHE A 148 -1.87 2.68 2.09
C PHE A 148 -0.39 2.43 1.81
N GLU A 149 0.09 1.23 2.11
CA GLU A 149 1.39 0.78 1.64
C GLU A 149 1.33 0.60 0.11
N LEU A 150 2.40 0.96 -0.61
CA LEU A 150 2.47 0.76 -2.07
C LEU A 150 2.25 -0.71 -2.46
N LYS A 151 2.73 -1.63 -1.61
CA LYS A 151 2.55 -3.06 -1.79
C LYS A 151 1.10 -3.53 -1.76
N TYR A 152 0.20 -2.78 -1.10
CA TYR A 152 -1.23 -3.08 -1.03
C TYR A 152 -1.90 -3.15 -2.41
N PHE A 153 -1.40 -2.38 -3.38
CA PHE A 153 -1.96 -2.31 -4.73
C PHE A 153 -1.57 -3.49 -5.61
N PHE A 154 -0.59 -4.29 -5.20
CA PHE A 154 -0.23 -5.52 -5.90
C PHE A 154 -1.11 -6.67 -5.40
N SER A 155 -1.99 -7.13 -6.26
CA SER A 155 -2.91 -8.23 -5.97
C SER A 155 -2.97 -9.21 -7.13
N SER A 156 -3.05 -10.50 -6.79
CA SER A 156 -3.29 -11.54 -7.78
C SER A 156 -4.65 -11.36 -8.45
N HIS A 157 -4.73 -11.78 -9.70
CA HIS A 157 -5.98 -11.80 -10.45
C HIS A 157 -6.77 -13.07 -10.17
N VAL A 158 -8.09 -12.90 -10.18
CA VAL A 158 -9.06 -14.00 -10.24
C VAL A 158 -9.81 -13.84 -11.57
N ALA A 159 -9.90 -14.90 -12.35
CA ALA A 159 -10.60 -14.87 -13.63
C ALA A 159 -12.10 -14.63 -13.41
N THR A 160 -12.71 -13.80 -14.27
CA THR A 160 -14.15 -13.60 -14.33
C THR A 160 -14.77 -14.42 -15.45
N ALA A 161 -16.09 -14.64 -15.40
CA ALA A 161 -16.83 -15.41 -16.42
C ALA A 161 -16.69 -14.83 -17.83
N ASP A 162 -16.63 -13.51 -17.92
CA ASP A 162 -16.57 -12.76 -19.19
C ASP A 162 -15.12 -12.59 -19.71
N GLY A 163 -14.16 -13.41 -19.24
CA GLY A 163 -12.77 -13.31 -19.65
C GLY A 163 -12.01 -12.12 -19.05
N GLY A 164 -12.63 -11.36 -18.17
CA GLY A 164 -12.01 -10.28 -17.41
C GLY A 164 -11.21 -10.80 -16.21
N THR A 165 -10.58 -9.88 -15.49
CA THR A 165 -9.83 -10.18 -14.27
C THR A 165 -10.27 -9.29 -13.12
N CYS A 166 -10.54 -9.88 -11.96
CA CYS A 166 -10.88 -9.17 -10.74
C CYS A 166 -9.75 -9.30 -9.70
N SER A 167 -9.52 -8.27 -8.92
CA SER A 167 -8.50 -8.26 -7.87
C SER A 167 -9.00 -9.05 -6.65
N ALA A 168 -8.12 -9.84 -6.04
CA ALA A 168 -8.43 -10.53 -4.79
C ALA A 168 -8.83 -9.57 -3.66
N THR A 169 -8.29 -8.36 -3.67
CA THR A 169 -8.64 -7.29 -2.73
C THR A 169 -10.05 -6.76 -2.97
N ALA A 170 -10.46 -6.60 -4.23
CA ALA A 170 -11.83 -6.20 -4.57
C ALA A 170 -12.84 -7.25 -4.09
N ILE A 171 -12.56 -8.54 -4.33
CA ILE A 171 -13.43 -9.64 -3.87
C ILE A 171 -13.57 -9.62 -2.34
N ARG A 172 -12.47 -9.45 -1.59
CA ARG A 172 -12.52 -9.32 -0.13
C ARG A 172 -13.37 -8.13 0.31
N SER A 173 -13.24 -6.99 -0.36
CA SER A 173 -14.03 -5.80 -0.06
C SER A 173 -15.53 -6.04 -0.27
N ILE A 174 -15.90 -6.71 -1.37
CA ILE A 174 -17.29 -7.06 -1.65
C ILE A 174 -17.84 -8.03 -0.61
N ILE A 175 -17.07 -9.08 -0.26
CA ILE A 175 -17.47 -10.05 0.79
C ILE A 175 -17.68 -9.32 2.13
N LYS A 176 -16.77 -8.42 2.52
CA LYS A 176 -16.89 -7.64 3.75
C LYS A 176 -18.17 -6.82 3.76
N LYS A 177 -18.46 -6.12 2.68
CA LYS A 177 -19.66 -5.31 2.53
C LYS A 177 -20.95 -6.15 2.58
N LEU A 178 -20.97 -7.31 1.93
CA LEU A 178 -22.11 -8.23 1.98
C LEU A 178 -22.38 -8.72 3.40
N VAL A 179 -21.33 -9.01 4.15
CA VAL A 179 -21.45 -9.41 5.56
C VAL A 179 -21.88 -8.25 6.47
N GLU A 180 -21.40 -7.03 6.21
CA GLU A 180 -21.81 -5.83 6.97
C GLU A 180 -23.29 -5.45 6.73
N CYS A 181 -23.83 -5.79 5.56
CA CYS A 181 -25.22 -5.52 5.18
C CYS A 181 -26.17 -6.70 5.52
N GLU A 182 -25.67 -7.84 6.05
CA GLU A 182 -26.50 -8.98 6.37
C GLU A 182 -27.39 -8.76 7.59
N THR A 183 -28.51 -9.49 7.64
CA THR A 183 -29.36 -9.52 8.83
C THR A 183 -28.85 -10.60 9.80
N SER A 184 -28.71 -10.25 11.09
CA SER A 184 -28.19 -11.18 12.13
C SER A 184 -29.04 -12.46 12.29
N THR A 185 -30.33 -12.41 11.90
CA THR A 185 -31.25 -13.58 11.95
C THR A 185 -31.02 -14.57 10.81
N LYS A 186 -30.56 -14.08 9.62
CA LYS A 186 -30.29 -14.91 8.43
C LYS A 186 -28.96 -14.53 7.79
N PRO A 187 -27.83 -14.90 8.40
CA PRO A 187 -26.53 -14.59 7.83
C PRO A 187 -26.30 -15.33 6.52
N ILE A 188 -25.65 -14.66 5.58
CA ILE A 188 -25.40 -15.15 4.22
C ILE A 188 -24.36 -16.28 4.27
N SER A 189 -24.66 -17.43 3.65
CA SER A 189 -23.71 -18.55 3.56
C SER A 189 -22.63 -18.29 2.49
N ASP A 190 -21.46 -18.95 2.62
CA ASP A 190 -20.38 -18.87 1.64
C ASP A 190 -20.84 -19.31 0.22
N SER A 191 -21.82 -20.22 0.14
CA SER A 191 -22.43 -20.64 -1.13
C SER A 191 -23.27 -19.51 -1.75
N LYS A 192 -24.07 -18.81 -0.91
CA LYS A 192 -24.89 -17.69 -1.40
C LYS A 192 -24.04 -16.50 -1.82
N ILE A 193 -22.91 -16.24 -1.11
CA ILE A 193 -21.93 -15.24 -1.54
C ILE A 193 -21.35 -15.60 -2.91
N ALA A 194 -21.07 -16.89 -3.16
CA ALA A 194 -20.58 -17.36 -4.47
C ALA A 194 -21.61 -17.08 -5.58
N GLU A 195 -22.90 -17.34 -5.33
CA GLU A 195 -23.97 -17.05 -6.28
C GLU A 195 -24.07 -15.54 -6.60
N ILE A 196 -24.05 -14.69 -5.57
CA ILE A 196 -24.11 -13.23 -5.75
C ILE A 196 -22.91 -12.71 -6.55
N LEU A 197 -21.70 -13.22 -6.28
CA LEU A 197 -20.52 -12.87 -7.05
C LEU A 197 -20.61 -13.38 -8.50
N ALA A 198 -21.17 -14.57 -8.72
CA ALA A 198 -21.38 -15.11 -10.06
C ALA A 198 -22.39 -14.29 -10.86
N GLU A 199 -23.47 -13.78 -10.23
CA GLU A 199 -24.42 -12.85 -10.85
C GLU A 199 -23.74 -11.53 -11.28
N GLN A 200 -22.67 -11.12 -10.57
CA GLN A 200 -21.84 -9.96 -10.93
C GLN A 200 -20.72 -10.32 -11.94
N GLY A 201 -20.73 -11.53 -12.51
CA GLY A 201 -19.73 -11.98 -13.46
C GLY A 201 -18.44 -12.48 -12.83
N ILE A 202 -18.32 -12.55 -11.50
CA ILE A 202 -17.10 -12.96 -10.79
C ILE A 202 -17.22 -14.43 -10.36
N ASN A 203 -16.57 -15.35 -11.09
CA ASN A 203 -16.59 -16.77 -10.76
C ASN A 203 -15.57 -17.11 -9.68
N VAL A 204 -16.05 -17.30 -8.45
CA VAL A 204 -15.21 -17.68 -7.32
C VAL A 204 -15.77 -18.94 -6.65
N ALA A 205 -14.91 -19.96 -6.49
CA ALA A 205 -15.31 -21.17 -5.80
C ALA A 205 -15.61 -20.90 -4.31
N ARG A 206 -16.63 -21.60 -3.75
CA ARG A 206 -17.01 -21.51 -2.33
C ARG A 206 -15.80 -21.64 -1.38
N ARG A 207 -14.86 -22.56 -1.67
CA ARG A 207 -13.66 -22.77 -0.86
C ARG A 207 -12.76 -21.51 -0.83
N THR A 208 -12.68 -20.78 -1.92
CA THR A 208 -11.91 -19.53 -2.01
C THR A 208 -12.57 -18.41 -1.21
N ILE A 209 -13.90 -18.35 -1.22
CA ILE A 209 -14.67 -17.40 -0.42
C ILE A 209 -14.46 -17.68 1.07
N ALA A 210 -14.55 -18.94 1.49
CA ALA A 210 -14.26 -19.33 2.87
C ALA A 210 -12.84 -18.90 3.29
N LYS A 211 -11.82 -19.14 2.45
CA LYS A 211 -10.44 -18.70 2.69
C LYS A 211 -10.31 -17.18 2.81
N TYR A 212 -11.02 -16.41 1.97
CA TYR A 212 -11.00 -14.94 2.05
C TYR A 212 -11.71 -14.45 3.32
N ARG A 213 -12.87 -15.02 3.67
CA ARG A 213 -13.58 -14.71 4.90
C ARG A 213 -12.73 -14.98 6.15
N GLU A 214 -12.08 -16.14 6.22
CA GLU A 214 -11.17 -16.51 7.31
C GLU A 214 -9.98 -15.57 7.41
N SER A 215 -9.40 -15.17 6.28
CA SER A 215 -8.30 -14.18 6.26
C SER A 215 -8.69 -12.80 6.78
N MET A 216 -9.98 -12.49 6.83
CA MET A 216 -10.55 -11.26 7.40
C MET A 216 -11.05 -11.45 8.84
N ASN A 217 -10.82 -12.62 9.45
CA ASN A 217 -11.33 -12.98 10.79
C ASN A 217 -12.86 -12.91 10.90
N ILE A 218 -13.59 -13.17 9.82
CA ILE A 218 -15.05 -13.22 9.81
C ILE A 218 -15.49 -14.67 10.09
N PRO A 219 -16.27 -14.93 11.14
CA PRO A 219 -16.74 -16.28 11.46
C PRO A 219 -17.73 -16.82 10.42
N PRO A 220 -17.91 -18.15 10.31
CA PRO A 220 -18.88 -18.76 9.40
C PRO A 220 -20.33 -18.37 9.73
N SER A 221 -21.23 -18.48 8.77
CA SER A 221 -22.64 -18.07 8.91
C SER A 221 -23.34 -18.66 10.16
N ASN A 222 -23.01 -19.91 10.52
CA ASN A 222 -23.60 -20.56 11.70
C ASN A 222 -23.23 -19.86 13.02
N GLN A 223 -22.02 -19.29 13.10
CA GLN A 223 -21.55 -18.58 14.29
C GLN A 223 -21.95 -17.09 14.30
N ARG A 224 -22.33 -16.54 13.13
CA ARG A 224 -22.83 -15.16 13.01
C ARG A 224 -24.32 -15.05 13.27
N LYS A 225 -25.04 -16.18 13.32
CA LYS A 225 -26.47 -16.19 13.55
C LYS A 225 -26.78 -15.80 15.00
N SER A 226 -27.50 -14.71 15.18
CA SER A 226 -28.09 -14.33 16.47
C SER A 226 -29.46 -14.95 16.60
N LEU A 227 -29.77 -15.48 17.79
CA LEU A 227 -31.07 -16.05 18.16
C LEU A 227 -31.99 -15.04 18.84
N VAL A 228 -31.60 -13.76 18.84
CA VAL A 228 -32.38 -12.67 19.48
C VAL A 228 -32.92 -11.75 18.39
#